data_8844aaa765bce6dcb1e5b518f49b87de
#
_entry.id   8844aaa765bce6dcb1e5b518f49b87de
#
_cell.length_a   1.000
_cell.length_b   1.000
_cell.length_c   1.000
_cell.angle_alpha   90.00
_cell.angle_beta   90.00
_cell.angle_gamma   90.00
#
_symmetry.space_group_name_H-M   'P 1'
#
loop_
_entity.id
_entity.type
_entity.pdbx_description
1 polymer ?
#
loop_
_entity_poly.entity_id
_entity_poly.type
_entity_poly.pdbx_seq_one_letter_code
_entity_poly.pdbx_strand_id
1 'polypeptide(L)'
;MTKEAEPERMPPPAKESGSLAEAVAWLEGEARRIIRASERRMDDGTAAFPPQVGIHYEAFWLRDYEYALEGAIGSFSDKELTDACRVFVRSMRDDGAAVDCVAFDGTPIYMPGYGRMGREPVADGPPFSVSVAWQTYTRTKDNTLLEDVLDALIKTMTWLPRNADNGLVHIAEQGERCPYGFTDTIPKVGDVLFCSLLYLQASRQLGDLLEAGGRDEEAGKARAEAERVSGSVRDLMWLDDVGLFRAATERCNLPDIWGSAFAVWLGVATAEQSEQIAHYFKDHYDELVMHGQLRHIPGFMDWDGNATEKNEGRYQSGAFWATPVGWFVFALDLIDSDLADRTVIDMVKHFQKHGANEWINVDECVLPGYTASASLPLHGIRAMLARRQA
;
A
#
# COMPACT_ATOMS: atom_id res chain seq x y z
N MET A 1 -37.27 -17.32 17.75
CA MET A 1 -36.15 -17.36 18.70
C MET A 1 -34.90 -17.72 17.91
N THR A 2 -34.23 -16.71 17.40
CA THR A 2 -32.96 -16.82 16.71
C THR A 2 -31.87 -16.97 17.78
N LYS A 3 -31.07 -18.04 17.72
CA LYS A 3 -29.90 -18.22 18.58
C LYS A 3 -28.88 -17.14 18.20
N GLU A 4 -28.61 -16.23 19.12
CA GLU A 4 -27.43 -15.38 19.05
C GLU A 4 -26.20 -16.29 19.05
N ALA A 5 -25.35 -16.12 18.06
CA ALA A 5 -24.04 -16.79 18.03
C ALA A 5 -23.18 -16.18 19.15
N GLU A 6 -22.69 -17.04 20.05
CA GLU A 6 -21.71 -16.62 21.06
C GLU A 6 -20.45 -16.08 20.33
N PRO A 7 -19.90 -14.95 20.79
CA PRO A 7 -18.65 -14.44 20.23
C PRO A 7 -17.52 -15.47 20.47
N GLU A 8 -16.85 -15.86 19.39
CA GLU A 8 -15.68 -16.73 19.48
C GLU A 8 -14.68 -16.16 20.48
N ARG A 9 -14.35 -16.93 21.51
CA ARG A 9 -13.35 -16.55 22.51
C ARG A 9 -12.01 -16.37 21.81
N MET A 10 -11.43 -15.18 21.96
CA MET A 10 -10.05 -14.93 21.55
C MET A 10 -9.14 -16.01 22.16
N PRO A 11 -8.19 -16.56 21.38
CA PRO A 11 -7.22 -17.50 21.94
C PRO A 11 -6.43 -16.84 23.09
N PRO A 12 -5.91 -17.64 24.05
CA PRO A 12 -5.13 -17.10 25.14
C PRO A 12 -3.95 -16.29 24.63
N PRO A 13 -3.54 -15.20 25.34
CA PRO A 13 -2.46 -14.34 24.90
C PRO A 13 -1.21 -15.17 24.60
N ALA A 14 -0.71 -15.04 23.37
CA ALA A 14 0.55 -15.64 22.98
C ALA A 14 1.67 -15.08 23.86
N LYS A 15 2.70 -15.90 24.14
CA LYS A 15 3.89 -15.46 24.85
C LYS A 15 4.47 -14.25 24.11
N GLU A 16 4.73 -13.16 24.81
CA GLU A 16 5.28 -11.95 24.20
C GLU A 16 6.56 -12.28 23.42
N SER A 17 6.63 -11.79 22.17
CA SER A 17 7.79 -11.99 21.31
C SER A 17 9.02 -11.29 21.89
N GLY A 18 10.06 -12.06 22.23
CA GLY A 18 11.29 -11.53 22.80
C GLY A 18 12.41 -11.27 21.78
N SER A 19 12.31 -11.88 20.59
CA SER A 19 13.28 -11.77 19.50
C SER A 19 12.62 -11.39 18.18
N LEU A 20 13.40 -10.83 17.24
CA LEU A 20 12.92 -10.51 15.89
C LEU A 20 12.35 -11.77 15.18
N ALA A 21 13.04 -12.91 15.28
CA ALA A 21 12.58 -14.15 14.65
C ALA A 21 11.23 -14.62 15.18
N GLU A 22 10.99 -14.54 16.51
CA GLU A 22 9.71 -14.85 17.12
C GLU A 22 8.62 -13.86 16.67
N ALA A 23 8.95 -12.56 16.59
CA ALA A 23 8.05 -11.53 16.15
C ALA A 23 7.61 -11.74 14.68
N VAL A 24 8.55 -12.02 13.78
CA VAL A 24 8.26 -12.30 12.36
C VAL A 24 7.41 -13.56 12.20
N ALA A 25 7.76 -14.65 12.88
CA ALA A 25 6.99 -15.89 12.82
C ALA A 25 5.56 -15.71 13.33
N TRP A 26 5.37 -14.93 14.40
CA TRP A 26 4.05 -14.60 14.92
C TRP A 26 3.25 -13.75 13.91
N LEU A 27 3.88 -12.72 13.33
CA LEU A 27 3.23 -11.83 12.36
C LEU A 27 2.79 -12.59 11.10
N GLU A 28 3.59 -13.54 10.61
CA GLU A 28 3.21 -14.42 9.49
C GLU A 28 1.97 -15.26 9.80
N GLY A 29 1.89 -15.80 11.02
CA GLY A 29 0.72 -16.53 11.49
C GLY A 29 -0.52 -15.64 11.60
N GLU A 30 -0.36 -14.45 12.14
CA GLU A 30 -1.44 -13.49 12.34
C GLU A 30 -1.96 -12.91 11.02
N ALA A 31 -1.08 -12.56 10.08
CA ALA A 31 -1.48 -12.12 8.74
C ALA A 31 -2.35 -13.18 8.05
N ARG A 32 -1.92 -14.45 8.07
CA ARG A 32 -2.71 -15.56 7.53
C ARG A 32 -4.07 -15.70 8.23
N ARG A 33 -4.08 -15.64 9.56
CA ARG A 33 -5.32 -15.74 10.36
C ARG A 33 -6.30 -14.63 10.00
N ILE A 34 -5.85 -13.38 9.92
CA ILE A 34 -6.68 -12.22 9.58
C ILE A 34 -7.22 -12.35 8.15
N ILE A 35 -6.38 -12.65 7.16
CA ILE A 35 -6.79 -12.84 5.77
C ILE A 35 -7.88 -13.92 5.68
N ARG A 36 -7.69 -15.08 6.31
CA ARG A 36 -8.69 -16.14 6.28
C ARG A 36 -9.97 -15.79 7.03
N ALA A 37 -9.87 -15.07 8.15
CA ALA A 37 -11.04 -14.61 8.92
C ALA A 37 -11.83 -13.50 8.20
N SER A 38 -11.20 -12.73 7.32
CA SER A 38 -11.89 -11.70 6.52
C SER A 38 -12.64 -12.27 5.30
N GLU A 39 -12.39 -13.52 4.89
CA GLU A 39 -12.99 -14.11 3.69
C GLU A 39 -14.52 -13.98 3.68
N ARG A 40 -15.04 -13.52 2.56
CA ARG A 40 -16.47 -13.42 2.22
C ARG A 40 -16.72 -14.05 0.87
N ARG A 41 -17.98 -14.27 0.54
CA ARG A 41 -18.40 -14.71 -0.79
C ARG A 41 -19.14 -13.60 -1.51
N MET A 42 -18.74 -13.33 -2.74
CA MET A 42 -19.53 -12.54 -3.67
C MET A 42 -20.78 -13.32 -4.11
N ASP A 43 -21.77 -12.65 -4.66
CA ASP A 43 -23.02 -13.30 -5.10
C ASP A 43 -22.81 -14.36 -6.19
N ASP A 44 -21.74 -14.26 -6.98
CA ASP A 44 -21.34 -15.27 -7.98
C ASP A 44 -20.55 -16.45 -7.37
N GLY A 45 -20.33 -16.44 -6.06
CA GLY A 45 -19.57 -17.47 -5.32
C GLY A 45 -18.07 -17.24 -5.26
N THR A 46 -17.53 -16.20 -5.90
CA THR A 46 -16.12 -15.84 -5.86
C THR A 46 -15.71 -15.46 -4.44
N ALA A 47 -14.51 -15.91 -4.00
CA ALA A 47 -13.95 -15.50 -2.72
C ALA A 47 -13.46 -14.05 -2.80
N ALA A 48 -13.86 -13.23 -1.84
CA ALA A 48 -13.41 -11.86 -1.64
C ALA A 48 -12.75 -11.74 -0.26
N PHE A 49 -11.77 -10.85 -0.14
CA PHE A 49 -10.98 -10.65 1.07
C PHE A 49 -11.02 -9.17 1.46
N PRO A 50 -12.05 -8.74 2.18
CA PRO A 50 -12.17 -7.36 2.67
C PRO A 50 -10.98 -6.94 3.55
N PRO A 51 -10.73 -5.63 3.67
CA PRO A 51 -9.60 -5.07 4.43
C PRO A 51 -9.56 -5.47 5.90
N GLN A 52 -10.70 -5.85 6.50
CA GLN A 52 -10.82 -6.04 7.93
C GLN A 52 -11.72 -7.22 8.28
N VAL A 53 -11.41 -7.89 9.39
CA VAL A 53 -12.26 -8.92 10.00
C VAL A 53 -13.45 -8.24 10.68
N GLY A 54 -14.60 -8.18 10.02
CA GLY A 54 -15.80 -7.54 10.56
C GLY A 54 -16.72 -7.04 9.46
N ILE A 55 -17.54 -6.06 9.79
CA ILE A 55 -18.57 -5.51 8.90
C ILE A 55 -18.32 -4.06 8.48
N HIS A 56 -17.17 -3.48 8.85
CA HIS A 56 -16.89 -2.08 8.53
C HIS A 56 -16.68 -1.86 7.04
N TYR A 57 -15.95 -2.79 6.39
CA TYR A 57 -15.68 -2.76 4.96
C TYR A 57 -16.52 -3.80 4.24
N GLU A 58 -17.61 -3.36 3.60
CA GLU A 58 -18.57 -4.24 2.91
C GLU A 58 -18.30 -4.32 1.39
N ALA A 59 -17.04 -4.42 1.00
CA ALA A 59 -16.62 -4.56 -0.38
C ALA A 59 -15.26 -5.27 -0.49
N PHE A 60 -14.89 -5.64 -1.72
CA PHE A 60 -13.59 -6.20 -2.05
C PHE A 60 -12.67 -5.08 -2.55
N TRP A 61 -11.79 -4.58 -1.69
CA TRP A 61 -10.93 -3.43 -1.94
C TRP A 61 -9.65 -3.84 -2.65
N LEU A 62 -9.37 -3.21 -3.80
CA LEU A 62 -8.25 -3.55 -4.67
C LEU A 62 -6.90 -3.33 -3.98
N ARG A 63 -6.72 -2.19 -3.38
CA ARG A 63 -5.48 -1.76 -2.70
C ARG A 63 -5.12 -2.66 -1.52
N ASP A 64 -6.08 -2.91 -0.67
CA ASP A 64 -5.87 -3.74 0.52
C ASP A 64 -5.59 -5.18 0.17
N TYR A 65 -6.25 -5.70 -0.87
CA TYR A 65 -5.99 -7.03 -1.39
C TYR A 65 -4.58 -7.14 -1.97
N GLU A 66 -4.15 -6.15 -2.75
CA GLU A 66 -2.80 -6.13 -3.30
C GLU A 66 -1.74 -6.15 -2.18
N TYR A 67 -1.89 -5.32 -1.14
CA TYR A 67 -1.00 -5.32 0.00
C TYR A 67 -1.01 -6.62 0.80
N ALA A 68 -2.14 -7.32 0.83
CA ALA A 68 -2.20 -8.67 1.38
C ALA A 68 -1.42 -9.67 0.52
N LEU A 69 -1.41 -9.51 -0.82
CA LEU A 69 -0.59 -10.34 -1.71
C LEU A 69 0.90 -10.07 -1.49
N GLU A 70 1.34 -8.81 -1.49
CA GLU A 70 2.77 -8.48 -1.30
C GLU A 70 3.35 -9.11 -0.03
N GLY A 71 2.63 -9.02 1.09
CA GLY A 71 3.11 -9.53 2.36
C GLY A 71 2.85 -11.01 2.62
N ALA A 72 1.76 -11.57 2.08
CA ALA A 72 1.25 -12.88 2.50
C ALA A 72 0.59 -13.70 1.38
N ILE A 73 1.10 -13.65 0.14
CA ILE A 73 0.55 -14.37 -1.02
C ILE A 73 0.34 -15.87 -0.77
N GLY A 74 1.18 -16.50 0.06
CA GLY A 74 1.05 -17.90 0.47
C GLY A 74 -0.21 -18.19 1.30
N SER A 75 -0.99 -17.18 1.66
CA SER A 75 -2.28 -17.32 2.34
C SER A 75 -3.42 -17.61 1.37
N PHE A 76 -3.22 -17.50 0.07
CA PHE A 76 -4.23 -17.68 -0.96
C PHE A 76 -3.94 -18.91 -1.82
N SER A 77 -4.99 -19.59 -2.29
CA SER A 77 -4.87 -20.62 -3.33
C SER A 77 -4.71 -19.98 -4.70
N ASP A 78 -4.13 -20.72 -5.66
CA ASP A 78 -3.95 -20.23 -7.03
C ASP A 78 -5.29 -19.85 -7.70
N LYS A 79 -6.38 -20.59 -7.36
CA LYS A 79 -7.73 -20.25 -7.84
C LYS A 79 -8.24 -18.93 -7.28
N GLU A 80 -8.06 -18.67 -5.98
CA GLU A 80 -8.46 -17.39 -5.36
C GLU A 80 -7.71 -16.20 -5.96
N LEU A 81 -6.40 -16.37 -6.21
CA LEU A 81 -5.58 -15.36 -6.88
C LEU A 81 -6.09 -15.05 -8.30
N THR A 82 -6.33 -16.09 -9.11
CA THR A 82 -6.79 -15.95 -10.48
C THR A 82 -8.19 -15.33 -10.54
N ASP A 83 -9.12 -15.79 -9.70
CA ASP A 83 -10.48 -15.27 -9.65
C ASP A 83 -10.51 -13.80 -9.23
N ALA A 84 -9.76 -13.41 -8.18
CA ALA A 84 -9.67 -12.03 -7.71
C ALA A 84 -9.08 -11.10 -8.80
N CYS A 85 -8.01 -11.52 -9.46
CA CYS A 85 -7.44 -10.76 -10.58
C CYS A 85 -8.48 -10.52 -11.67
N ARG A 86 -9.24 -11.55 -12.07
CA ARG A 86 -10.33 -11.42 -13.06
C ARG A 86 -11.45 -10.52 -12.56
N VAL A 87 -11.80 -10.54 -11.26
CA VAL A 87 -12.81 -9.62 -10.69
C VAL A 87 -12.38 -8.18 -10.90
N PHE A 88 -11.18 -7.81 -10.52
CA PHE A 88 -10.72 -6.42 -10.64
C PHE A 88 -10.57 -5.99 -12.10
N VAL A 89 -10.01 -6.83 -12.97
CA VAL A 89 -9.82 -6.49 -14.39
C VAL A 89 -11.15 -6.35 -15.13
N ARG A 90 -12.11 -7.28 -14.96
CA ARG A 90 -13.43 -7.19 -15.59
C ARG A 90 -14.28 -6.02 -15.06
N SER A 91 -13.96 -5.50 -13.89
CA SER A 91 -14.64 -4.37 -13.28
C SER A 91 -14.05 -3.01 -13.71
N MET A 92 -13.02 -2.99 -14.54
CA MET A 92 -12.50 -1.75 -15.11
C MET A 92 -13.55 -1.09 -16.01
N ARG A 93 -13.61 0.23 -15.98
CA ARG A 93 -14.52 1.02 -16.81
C ARG A 93 -14.05 1.03 -18.29
N ASP A 94 -14.98 1.23 -19.22
CA ASP A 94 -14.69 1.22 -20.66
C ASP A 94 -13.62 2.24 -21.11
N ASP A 95 -13.40 3.30 -20.36
CA ASP A 95 -12.33 4.27 -20.65
C ASP A 95 -10.96 3.87 -20.07
N GLY A 96 -10.90 2.84 -19.24
CA GLY A 96 -9.70 2.32 -18.60
C GLY A 96 -9.56 2.67 -17.11
N ALA A 97 -10.49 3.41 -16.51
CA ALA A 97 -10.46 3.66 -15.07
C ALA A 97 -10.56 2.34 -14.29
N ALA A 98 -9.62 2.10 -13.38
CA ALA A 98 -9.68 0.97 -12.45
C ALA A 98 -10.62 1.26 -11.28
N VAL A 99 -11.08 0.22 -10.61
CA VAL A 99 -11.93 0.33 -9.42
C VAL A 99 -11.13 0.70 -8.18
N ASP A 100 -11.78 1.33 -7.23
CA ASP A 100 -11.33 1.41 -5.83
C ASP A 100 -11.68 0.10 -5.11
N CYS A 101 -12.90 -0.37 -5.27
CA CYS A 101 -13.36 -1.67 -4.77
C CYS A 101 -14.50 -2.22 -5.63
N VAL A 102 -14.88 -3.48 -5.36
CA VAL A 102 -16.03 -4.14 -5.95
C VAL A 102 -16.97 -4.59 -4.82
N ALA A 103 -18.23 -4.17 -4.85
CA ALA A 103 -19.23 -4.63 -3.89
C ALA A 103 -19.48 -6.14 -4.04
N PHE A 104 -20.01 -6.80 -3.01
CA PHE A 104 -20.19 -8.26 -3.05
C PHE A 104 -21.22 -8.73 -4.08
N ASP A 105 -22.11 -7.85 -4.54
CA ASP A 105 -23.01 -8.11 -5.67
C ASP A 105 -22.35 -7.97 -7.06
N GLY A 106 -21.05 -7.63 -7.10
CA GLY A 106 -20.27 -7.42 -8.31
C GLY A 106 -20.30 -5.97 -8.84
N THR A 107 -20.98 -5.04 -8.16
CA THR A 107 -21.03 -3.63 -8.58
C THR A 107 -19.66 -2.96 -8.43
N PRO A 108 -19.07 -2.40 -9.51
CA PRO A 108 -17.80 -1.71 -9.45
C PRO A 108 -17.95 -0.32 -8.81
N ILE A 109 -17.02 0.05 -7.93
CA ILE A 109 -16.93 1.35 -7.26
C ILE A 109 -15.59 1.98 -7.63
N TYR A 110 -15.62 3.16 -8.22
CA TYR A 110 -14.41 3.82 -8.76
C TYR A 110 -13.89 4.95 -7.88
N MET A 111 -14.68 5.42 -6.95
CA MET A 111 -14.40 6.60 -6.13
C MET A 111 -14.50 6.26 -4.66
N PRO A 112 -13.62 6.80 -3.79
CA PRO A 112 -13.61 6.46 -2.36
C PRO A 112 -14.84 6.96 -1.59
N GLY A 113 -15.68 7.80 -2.17
CA GLY A 113 -16.95 8.20 -1.57
C GLY A 113 -16.88 9.31 -0.50
N TYR A 114 -15.72 9.94 -0.30
CA TYR A 114 -15.55 10.99 0.72
C TYR A 114 -15.36 12.38 0.11
N GLY A 115 -16.31 13.29 0.37
CA GLY A 115 -16.19 14.72 0.11
C GLY A 115 -15.74 15.07 -1.31
N ARG A 116 -14.77 15.96 -1.43
CA ARG A 116 -14.18 16.38 -2.70
C ARG A 116 -13.42 15.26 -3.41
N MET A 117 -12.79 14.39 -2.63
CA MET A 117 -11.96 13.31 -3.15
C MET A 117 -12.77 12.17 -3.78
N GLY A 118 -14.09 12.23 -3.74
CA GLY A 118 -14.99 11.19 -4.27
C GLY A 118 -15.59 11.48 -5.63
N ARG A 119 -15.16 12.50 -6.39
CA ARG A 119 -15.77 12.90 -7.66
C ARG A 119 -15.16 12.24 -8.89
N GLU A 120 -13.88 11.85 -8.79
CA GLU A 120 -13.12 11.23 -9.87
C GLU A 120 -12.64 9.84 -9.45
N PRO A 121 -12.48 8.89 -10.38
CA PRO A 121 -11.90 7.59 -10.07
C PRO A 121 -10.52 7.73 -9.44
N VAL A 122 -10.20 6.84 -8.49
CA VAL A 122 -8.91 6.84 -7.78
C VAL A 122 -7.72 6.72 -8.74
N ALA A 123 -6.63 7.40 -8.43
CA ALA A 123 -5.43 7.36 -9.28
C ALA A 123 -4.55 6.12 -9.00
N ASP A 124 -4.62 5.54 -7.83
CA ASP A 124 -3.82 4.36 -7.45
C ASP A 124 -4.44 3.02 -7.91
N GLY A 125 -5.69 3.01 -8.36
CA GLY A 125 -6.32 1.81 -8.90
C GLY A 125 -5.57 1.16 -10.07
N PRO A 126 -5.15 1.92 -11.12
CA PRO A 126 -4.37 1.38 -12.23
C PRO A 126 -3.10 0.65 -11.81
N PRO A 127 -2.16 1.24 -11.03
CA PRO A 127 -0.98 0.53 -10.58
C PRO A 127 -1.28 -0.71 -9.71
N PHE A 128 -2.26 -0.65 -8.82
CA PHE A 128 -2.65 -1.81 -8.03
C PHE A 128 -3.25 -2.95 -8.87
N SER A 129 -4.00 -2.62 -9.94
CA SER A 129 -4.48 -3.65 -10.87
C SER A 129 -3.34 -4.40 -11.56
N VAL A 130 -2.29 -3.69 -11.96
CA VAL A 130 -1.09 -4.31 -12.55
C VAL A 130 -0.37 -5.17 -11.52
N SER A 131 -0.21 -4.66 -10.30
CA SER A 131 0.50 -5.41 -9.24
C SER A 131 -0.24 -6.69 -8.86
N VAL A 132 -1.57 -6.67 -8.71
CA VAL A 132 -2.37 -7.87 -8.48
C VAL A 132 -2.17 -8.90 -9.60
N ALA A 133 -2.19 -8.47 -10.87
CA ALA A 133 -1.97 -9.36 -12.00
C ALA A 133 -0.53 -9.93 -12.01
N TRP A 134 0.47 -9.11 -11.71
CA TRP A 134 1.87 -9.52 -11.65
C TRP A 134 2.12 -10.51 -10.51
N GLN A 135 1.62 -10.25 -9.30
CA GLN A 135 1.70 -11.16 -8.16
C GLN A 135 1.05 -12.51 -8.50
N THR A 136 -0.18 -12.46 -9.06
CA THR A 136 -0.92 -13.65 -9.46
C THR A 136 -0.17 -14.45 -10.51
N TYR A 137 0.30 -13.81 -11.59
CA TYR A 137 1.04 -14.50 -12.65
C TYR A 137 2.38 -15.05 -12.16
N THR A 138 3.10 -14.28 -11.36
CA THR A 138 4.39 -14.72 -10.79
C THR A 138 4.22 -16.00 -9.98
N ARG A 139 3.13 -16.12 -9.25
CA ARG A 139 2.80 -17.29 -8.44
C ARG A 139 2.26 -18.47 -9.25
N THR A 140 1.31 -18.22 -10.16
CA THR A 140 0.53 -19.28 -10.82
C THR A 140 1.13 -19.72 -12.16
N LYS A 141 1.83 -18.82 -12.84
CA LYS A 141 2.31 -18.99 -14.23
C LYS A 141 1.18 -19.33 -15.22
N ASP A 142 -0.03 -18.83 -14.94
CA ASP A 142 -1.23 -19.04 -15.78
C ASP A 142 -1.18 -18.13 -17.00
N ASN A 143 -0.75 -18.68 -18.15
CA ASN A 143 -0.69 -17.96 -19.42
C ASN A 143 -2.08 -17.57 -19.95
N THR A 144 -3.13 -18.34 -19.63
CA THR A 144 -4.51 -18.00 -20.04
C THR A 144 -4.96 -16.73 -19.32
N LEU A 145 -4.67 -16.61 -18.00
CA LEU A 145 -4.93 -15.38 -17.28
C LEU A 145 -4.17 -14.22 -17.92
N LEU A 146 -2.88 -14.42 -18.23
CA LEU A 146 -2.05 -13.39 -18.82
C LEU A 146 -2.63 -12.85 -20.14
N GLU A 147 -3.03 -13.74 -21.05
CA GLU A 147 -3.69 -13.38 -22.30
C GLU A 147 -4.99 -12.58 -22.08
N ASP A 148 -5.80 -12.97 -21.07
CA ASP A 148 -7.06 -12.34 -20.75
C ASP A 148 -6.92 -10.89 -20.23
N VAL A 149 -5.79 -10.55 -19.56
CA VAL A 149 -5.70 -9.29 -18.79
C VAL A 149 -4.79 -8.22 -19.41
N LEU A 150 -3.81 -8.58 -20.26
CA LEU A 150 -2.75 -7.66 -20.71
C LEU A 150 -3.28 -6.37 -21.36
N ASP A 151 -4.25 -6.46 -22.27
CA ASP A 151 -4.77 -5.27 -22.96
C ASP A 151 -5.50 -4.32 -21.99
N ALA A 152 -6.22 -4.87 -21.03
CA ALA A 152 -6.87 -4.07 -19.99
C ALA A 152 -5.85 -3.38 -19.08
N LEU A 153 -4.74 -4.07 -18.74
CA LEU A 153 -3.66 -3.48 -17.92
C LEU A 153 -2.94 -2.35 -18.65
N ILE A 154 -2.65 -2.50 -19.94
CA ILE A 154 -2.08 -1.41 -20.75
C ILE A 154 -3.02 -0.21 -20.78
N LYS A 155 -4.31 -0.48 -21.02
CA LYS A 155 -5.33 0.56 -21.10
C LYS A 155 -5.46 1.33 -19.79
N THR A 156 -5.50 0.65 -18.65
CA THR A 156 -5.63 1.31 -17.36
C THR A 156 -4.40 2.14 -17.00
N MET A 157 -3.19 1.67 -17.30
CA MET A 157 -1.96 2.44 -17.09
C MET A 157 -1.89 3.68 -18.01
N THR A 158 -2.46 3.59 -19.21
CA THR A 158 -2.56 4.73 -20.15
C THR A 158 -3.60 5.75 -19.69
N TRP A 159 -4.68 5.30 -19.02
CA TRP A 159 -5.74 6.16 -18.50
C TRP A 159 -5.25 7.10 -17.37
N LEU A 160 -4.25 6.70 -16.59
CA LEU A 160 -3.78 7.45 -15.43
C LEU A 160 -3.23 8.83 -15.86
N PRO A 161 -3.72 9.95 -15.29
CA PRO A 161 -3.25 11.28 -15.64
C PRO A 161 -1.80 11.48 -15.19
N ARG A 162 -0.97 11.96 -16.14
CA ARG A 162 0.46 12.19 -15.90
C ARG A 162 0.90 13.52 -16.50
N ASN A 163 1.87 14.12 -15.86
CA ASN A 163 2.57 15.27 -16.39
C ASN A 163 3.36 14.86 -17.65
N ALA A 164 3.07 15.48 -18.79
CA ALA A 164 3.67 15.14 -20.08
C ALA A 164 5.20 15.37 -20.11
N ASP A 165 5.67 16.40 -19.38
CA ASP A 165 7.08 16.80 -19.41
C ASP A 165 7.98 15.84 -18.61
N ASN A 166 7.48 15.34 -17.46
CA ASN A 166 8.30 14.56 -16.53
C ASN A 166 7.77 13.13 -16.25
N GLY A 167 6.53 12.80 -16.62
CA GLY A 167 5.90 11.48 -16.46
C GLY A 167 5.34 11.18 -15.09
N LEU A 168 5.50 12.06 -14.11
CA LEU A 168 4.92 11.89 -12.78
C LEU A 168 3.40 11.88 -12.84
N VAL A 169 2.76 11.14 -11.94
CA VAL A 169 1.30 11.19 -11.80
C VAL A 169 0.90 12.58 -11.35
N HIS A 170 -0.03 13.18 -12.09
CA HIS A 170 -0.45 14.56 -11.89
C HIS A 170 -1.92 14.65 -11.50
N ILE A 171 -2.21 15.34 -10.41
CA ILE A 171 -3.56 15.57 -9.91
C ILE A 171 -3.90 17.06 -10.09
N ALA A 172 -4.84 17.35 -10.98
CA ALA A 172 -5.32 18.71 -11.20
C ALA A 172 -6.20 19.17 -10.03
N GLU A 173 -6.11 20.47 -9.68
CA GLU A 173 -6.87 21.04 -8.55
C GLU A 173 -8.39 20.88 -8.71
N GLN A 174 -8.89 20.99 -9.94
CA GLN A 174 -10.32 20.86 -10.23
C GLN A 174 -10.79 19.40 -10.34
N GLY A 175 -9.86 18.44 -10.44
CA GLY A 175 -10.17 17.02 -10.66
C GLY A 175 -10.76 16.32 -9.44
N GLU A 176 -10.47 16.82 -8.25
CA GLU A 176 -10.92 16.24 -6.98
C GLU A 176 -10.69 14.71 -6.91
N ARG A 177 -9.54 14.27 -7.46
CA ARG A 177 -9.16 12.87 -7.56
C ARG A 177 -8.29 12.45 -6.39
N CYS A 178 -8.63 11.33 -5.77
CA CYS A 178 -7.80 10.71 -4.75
C CYS A 178 -6.52 10.13 -5.39
N PRO A 179 -5.32 10.60 -5.01
CA PRO A 179 -4.07 10.08 -5.55
C PRO A 179 -3.68 8.73 -4.94
N TYR A 180 -4.03 8.49 -3.67
CA TYR A 180 -3.69 7.27 -2.95
C TYR A 180 -4.69 7.04 -1.81
N GLY A 181 -5.31 5.87 -1.74
CA GLY A 181 -6.44 5.62 -0.88
C GLY A 181 -6.14 5.66 0.61
N PHE A 182 -4.92 5.33 1.05
CA PHE A 182 -4.53 5.55 2.46
C PHE A 182 -4.22 7.03 2.78
N THR A 183 -4.50 7.93 1.86
CA THR A 183 -4.60 9.37 2.07
C THR A 183 -5.79 9.96 1.32
N ASP A 184 -6.92 9.24 1.31
CA ASP A 184 -8.14 9.57 0.58
C ASP A 184 -8.86 10.83 1.10
N THR A 185 -8.51 11.31 2.28
CA THR A 185 -9.00 12.58 2.85
C THR A 185 -8.05 13.78 2.59
N ILE A 186 -6.89 13.55 1.98
CA ILE A 186 -5.83 14.55 1.81
C ILE A 186 -5.78 15.05 0.37
N PRO A 187 -6.12 16.33 0.10
CA PRO A 187 -6.21 16.89 -1.25
C PRO A 187 -4.83 17.25 -1.81
N LYS A 188 -4.03 16.27 -2.16
CA LYS A 188 -2.73 16.46 -2.83
C LYS A 188 -2.94 16.92 -4.26
N VAL A 189 -2.25 17.98 -4.70
CA VAL A 189 -2.37 18.60 -6.02
C VAL A 189 -0.99 18.80 -6.65
N GLY A 190 -0.95 18.78 -7.96
CA GLY A 190 0.28 18.83 -8.76
C GLY A 190 0.84 17.43 -9.02
N ASP A 191 2.14 17.34 -9.21
CA ASP A 191 2.82 16.05 -9.33
C ASP A 191 2.89 15.39 -7.94
N VAL A 192 2.44 14.14 -7.82
CA VAL A 192 2.29 13.46 -6.53
C VAL A 192 3.27 12.30 -6.40
N LEU A 193 3.99 12.23 -5.27
CA LEU A 193 5.05 11.26 -5.04
C LEU A 193 4.51 9.82 -5.00
N PHE A 194 3.66 9.51 -4.03
CA PHE A 194 3.34 8.12 -3.70
C PHE A 194 2.71 7.37 -4.88
N CYS A 195 1.75 8.01 -5.56
CA CYS A 195 1.14 7.43 -6.76
C CYS A 195 2.12 7.33 -7.95
N SER A 196 3.10 8.24 -8.06
CA SER A 196 4.17 8.12 -9.06
C SER A 196 5.10 6.94 -8.78
N LEU A 197 5.39 6.66 -7.51
CA LEU A 197 6.15 5.47 -7.10
C LEU A 197 5.38 4.17 -7.39
N LEU A 198 4.08 4.13 -7.10
CA LEU A 198 3.21 3.00 -7.48
C LEU A 198 3.17 2.81 -8.99
N TYR A 199 3.04 3.90 -9.76
CA TYR A 199 3.05 3.86 -11.23
C TYR A 199 4.39 3.32 -11.77
N LEU A 200 5.51 3.74 -11.19
CA LEU A 200 6.83 3.24 -11.53
C LEU A 200 6.96 1.73 -11.27
N GLN A 201 6.56 1.27 -10.09
CA GLN A 201 6.54 -0.15 -9.73
C GLN A 201 5.68 -0.95 -10.71
N ALA A 202 4.46 -0.48 -10.95
CA ALA A 202 3.54 -1.12 -11.90
C ALA A 202 4.06 -1.12 -13.34
N SER A 203 4.79 -0.08 -13.77
CA SER A 203 5.41 -0.05 -15.11
C SER A 203 6.51 -1.09 -15.26
N ARG A 204 7.31 -1.35 -14.21
CA ARG A 204 8.29 -2.45 -14.19
C ARG A 204 7.58 -3.81 -14.25
N GLN A 205 6.57 -4.00 -13.40
CA GLN A 205 5.76 -5.22 -13.34
C GLN A 205 5.01 -5.49 -14.65
N LEU A 206 4.44 -4.44 -15.28
CA LEU A 206 3.80 -4.55 -16.60
C LEU A 206 4.82 -4.96 -17.68
N GLY A 207 6.04 -4.43 -17.60
CA GLY A 207 7.13 -4.85 -18.46
C GLY A 207 7.41 -6.35 -18.38
N ASP A 208 7.42 -6.92 -17.17
CA ASP A 208 7.61 -8.36 -16.95
C ASP A 208 6.43 -9.19 -17.49
N LEU A 209 5.19 -8.73 -17.28
CA LEU A 209 4.00 -9.39 -17.80
C LEU A 209 3.95 -9.37 -19.33
N LEU A 210 4.31 -8.24 -19.94
CA LEU A 210 4.34 -8.07 -21.40
C LEU A 210 5.41 -8.97 -22.05
N GLU A 211 6.60 -9.05 -21.46
CA GLU A 211 7.67 -9.94 -21.91
C GLU A 211 7.23 -11.40 -21.80
N ALA A 212 6.61 -11.80 -20.69
CA ALA A 212 6.05 -13.13 -20.53
C ALA A 212 4.95 -13.46 -21.56
N GLY A 213 4.19 -12.44 -22.01
CA GLY A 213 3.19 -12.52 -23.07
C GLY A 213 3.77 -12.39 -24.50
N GLY A 214 5.11 -12.30 -24.67
CA GLY A 214 5.74 -12.17 -25.98
C GLY A 214 5.60 -10.78 -26.63
N ARG A 215 5.30 -9.73 -25.83
CA ARG A 215 5.10 -8.33 -26.28
C ARG A 215 6.33 -7.48 -25.97
N ASP A 216 7.50 -7.87 -26.46
CA ASP A 216 8.82 -7.32 -26.09
C ASP A 216 8.96 -5.81 -26.34
N GLU A 217 8.40 -5.29 -27.44
CA GLU A 217 8.47 -3.85 -27.74
C GLU A 217 7.71 -3.03 -26.69
N GLU A 218 6.53 -3.48 -26.28
CA GLU A 218 5.71 -2.82 -25.28
C GLU A 218 6.33 -2.97 -23.88
N ALA A 219 6.93 -4.12 -23.59
CA ALA A 219 7.71 -4.34 -22.37
C ALA A 219 8.87 -3.35 -22.26
N GLY A 220 9.61 -3.14 -23.34
CA GLY A 220 10.67 -2.14 -23.41
C GLY A 220 10.18 -0.71 -23.14
N LYS A 221 9.02 -0.34 -23.70
CA LYS A 221 8.38 0.98 -23.45
C LYS A 221 7.97 1.15 -21.99
N ALA A 222 7.35 0.13 -21.38
CA ALA A 222 6.94 0.18 -19.97
C ALA A 222 8.14 0.35 -19.02
N ARG A 223 9.23 -0.39 -19.25
CA ARG A 223 10.47 -0.26 -18.46
C ARG A 223 11.15 1.10 -18.66
N ALA A 224 11.20 1.62 -19.90
CA ALA A 224 11.76 2.94 -20.18
C ALA A 224 10.97 4.05 -19.47
N GLU A 225 9.64 3.92 -19.41
CA GLU A 225 8.79 4.85 -18.68
C GLU A 225 9.05 4.78 -17.17
N ALA A 226 9.21 3.59 -16.58
CA ALA A 226 9.59 3.44 -15.18
C ALA A 226 10.92 4.16 -14.86
N GLU A 227 11.92 4.04 -15.72
CA GLU A 227 13.21 4.75 -15.54
C GLU A 227 13.08 6.26 -15.68
N ARG A 228 12.23 6.74 -16.62
CA ARG A 228 11.93 8.18 -16.75
C ARG A 228 11.31 8.73 -15.46
N VAL A 229 10.29 8.06 -14.93
CA VAL A 229 9.62 8.45 -13.68
C VAL A 229 10.60 8.38 -12.50
N SER A 230 11.45 7.36 -12.44
CA SER A 230 12.49 7.23 -11.41
C SER A 230 13.43 8.45 -11.38
N GLY A 231 13.90 8.89 -12.55
CA GLY A 231 14.69 10.13 -12.68
C GLY A 231 13.94 11.35 -12.18
N SER A 232 12.69 11.52 -12.65
CA SER A 232 11.87 12.66 -12.28
C SER A 232 11.55 12.71 -10.77
N VAL A 233 11.32 11.57 -10.12
CA VAL A 233 11.16 11.53 -8.65
C VAL A 233 12.41 12.03 -7.95
N ARG A 234 13.60 11.51 -8.34
CA ARG A 234 14.87 11.93 -7.72
C ARG A 234 15.14 13.42 -7.86
N ASP A 235 14.87 13.97 -9.04
CA ASP A 235 15.27 15.34 -9.38
C ASP A 235 14.25 16.39 -8.95
N LEU A 236 12.94 16.08 -8.97
CA LEU A 236 11.87 17.06 -8.79
C LEU A 236 11.13 16.95 -7.45
N MET A 237 11.15 15.76 -6.83
CA MET A 237 10.41 15.54 -5.58
C MET A 237 11.30 15.64 -4.33
N TRP A 238 12.61 15.74 -4.49
CA TRP A 238 13.56 15.84 -3.39
C TRP A 238 13.53 17.22 -2.71
N LEU A 239 13.60 17.23 -1.38
CA LEU A 239 13.74 18.43 -0.53
C LEU A 239 15.13 18.41 0.09
N ASP A 240 16.09 19.12 -0.52
CA ASP A 240 17.49 19.14 -0.11
C ASP A 240 17.69 19.64 1.33
N ASP A 241 16.86 20.58 1.77
CA ASP A 241 16.92 21.19 3.10
C ASP A 241 16.36 20.27 4.21
N VAL A 242 15.58 19.27 3.84
CA VAL A 242 14.94 18.32 4.78
C VAL A 242 15.58 16.94 4.72
N GLY A 243 16.07 16.51 3.55
CA GLY A 243 16.56 15.15 3.33
C GLY A 243 15.46 14.10 3.15
N LEU A 244 14.31 14.52 2.62
CA LEU A 244 13.15 13.67 2.30
C LEU A 244 12.53 14.06 0.97
N PHE A 245 11.70 13.20 0.43
CA PHE A 245 10.84 13.54 -0.71
C PHE A 245 9.56 14.26 -0.26
N ARG A 246 9.08 15.21 -1.09
CA ARG A 246 7.80 15.90 -0.87
C ARG A 246 6.62 15.05 -1.34
N ALA A 247 5.47 15.20 -0.69
CA ALA A 247 4.26 14.45 -1.05
C ALA A 247 3.62 14.91 -2.36
N ALA A 248 3.68 16.22 -2.65
CA ALA A 248 3.15 16.82 -3.87
C ALA A 248 3.87 18.15 -4.18
N THR A 249 3.77 18.64 -5.43
CA THR A 249 4.47 19.87 -5.86
C THR A 249 3.69 21.15 -5.63
N GLU A 250 2.37 21.09 -5.49
CA GLU A 250 1.50 22.27 -5.30
C GLU A 250 0.85 22.24 -3.92
N ARG A 251 -0.31 21.63 -3.75
CA ARG A 251 -0.93 21.45 -2.44
C ARG A 251 -0.39 20.21 -1.74
N CYS A 252 -0.15 20.29 -0.44
CA CYS A 252 0.55 19.30 0.36
C CYS A 252 2.02 19.13 -0.07
N ASN A 253 2.68 20.25 -0.36
CA ASN A 253 4.12 20.32 -0.62
C ASN A 253 4.89 20.19 0.71
N LEU A 254 4.79 19.03 1.33
CA LEU A 254 5.34 18.69 2.65
C LEU A 254 6.16 17.40 2.56
N PRO A 255 7.14 17.18 3.46
CA PRO A 255 7.87 15.92 3.52
C PRO A 255 6.91 14.74 3.68
N ASP A 256 7.11 13.68 2.89
CA ASP A 256 6.32 12.44 2.93
C ASP A 256 7.17 11.31 3.50
N ILE A 257 6.88 10.90 4.73
CA ILE A 257 7.62 9.83 5.42
C ILE A 257 7.41 8.48 4.71
N TRP A 258 6.14 8.15 4.37
CA TRP A 258 5.83 6.90 3.70
C TRP A 258 6.39 6.86 2.28
N GLY A 259 6.23 7.95 1.54
CA GLY A 259 6.76 8.07 0.19
C GLY A 259 8.27 7.99 0.15
N SER A 260 8.96 8.61 1.12
CA SER A 260 10.43 8.53 1.23
C SER A 260 10.89 7.10 1.55
N ALA A 261 10.24 6.42 2.49
CA ALA A 261 10.53 5.02 2.81
C ALA A 261 10.29 4.10 1.59
N PHE A 262 9.19 4.31 0.88
CA PHE A 262 8.85 3.53 -0.32
C PHE A 262 9.81 3.80 -1.49
N ALA A 263 10.31 5.03 -1.65
CA ALA A 263 11.33 5.37 -2.64
C ALA A 263 12.66 4.64 -2.39
N VAL A 264 13.08 4.50 -1.13
CA VAL A 264 14.25 3.67 -0.75
C VAL A 264 13.99 2.20 -1.07
N TRP A 265 12.83 1.69 -0.69
CA TRP A 265 12.41 0.31 -0.95
C TRP A 265 12.44 -0.05 -2.44
N LEU A 266 11.93 0.83 -3.30
CA LEU A 266 11.89 0.62 -4.76
C LEU A 266 13.26 0.83 -5.46
N GLY A 267 14.30 1.26 -4.72
CA GLY A 267 15.61 1.62 -5.29
C GLY A 267 15.53 2.87 -6.18
N VAL A 268 14.57 3.75 -5.93
CA VAL A 268 14.43 5.05 -6.61
C VAL A 268 15.38 6.08 -6.01
N ALA A 269 15.42 6.18 -4.69
CA ALA A 269 16.37 7.04 -3.98
C ALA A 269 17.82 6.63 -4.29
N THR A 270 18.70 7.60 -4.52
CA THR A 270 20.15 7.32 -4.64
C THR A 270 20.70 6.77 -3.31
N ALA A 271 21.92 6.24 -3.33
CA ALA A 271 22.56 5.78 -2.10
C ALA A 271 22.67 6.90 -1.05
N GLU A 272 23.04 8.12 -1.50
CA GLU A 272 23.14 9.30 -0.62
C GLU A 272 21.76 9.73 -0.08
N GLN A 273 20.75 9.80 -0.94
CA GLN A 273 19.38 10.11 -0.50
C GLN A 273 18.85 9.04 0.48
N SER A 274 19.13 7.76 0.22
CA SER A 274 18.71 6.66 1.10
C SER A 274 19.35 6.76 2.48
N GLU A 275 20.63 7.13 2.54
CA GLU A 275 21.34 7.35 3.80
C GLU A 275 20.79 8.57 4.55
N GLN A 276 20.51 9.68 3.86
CA GLN A 276 19.88 10.87 4.46
C GLN A 276 18.49 10.57 5.00
N ILE A 277 17.66 9.83 4.25
CA ILE A 277 16.34 9.40 4.71
C ILE A 277 16.46 8.52 5.97
N ALA A 278 17.38 7.57 5.97
CA ALA A 278 17.60 6.70 7.13
C ALA A 278 18.07 7.49 8.37
N HIS A 279 18.97 8.47 8.21
CA HIS A 279 19.37 9.37 9.28
C HIS A 279 18.19 10.20 9.79
N TYR A 280 17.39 10.79 8.91
CA TYR A 280 16.18 11.51 9.30
C TYR A 280 15.25 10.63 10.15
N PHE A 281 15.00 9.40 9.73
CA PHE A 281 14.15 8.44 10.45
C PHE A 281 14.70 8.09 11.83
N LYS A 282 16.02 7.94 11.95
CA LYS A 282 16.67 7.68 13.23
C LYS A 282 16.59 8.89 14.16
N ASP A 283 16.93 10.07 13.67
CA ASP A 283 17.03 11.29 14.47
C ASP A 283 15.66 11.78 14.97
N HIS A 284 14.59 11.46 14.22
CA HIS A 284 13.20 11.80 14.54
C HIS A 284 12.36 10.60 14.99
N TYR A 285 12.99 9.49 15.37
CA TYR A 285 12.30 8.22 15.62
C TYR A 285 11.15 8.35 16.62
N ASP A 286 11.37 8.97 17.77
CA ASP A 286 10.37 9.09 18.85
C ASP A 286 9.17 9.97 18.45
N GLU A 287 9.32 10.81 17.43
CA GLU A 287 8.25 11.62 16.86
C GLU A 287 7.46 10.86 15.78
N LEU A 288 8.16 10.07 14.98
CA LEU A 288 7.60 9.37 13.82
C LEU A 288 6.95 8.04 14.17
N VAL A 289 7.36 7.40 15.28
CA VAL A 289 7.00 6.02 15.59
C VAL A 289 6.31 5.91 16.96
N MET A 290 5.16 5.25 16.99
CA MET A 290 4.46 4.86 18.20
C MET A 290 4.18 3.35 18.17
N HIS A 291 4.65 2.62 19.17
CA HIS A 291 4.46 1.17 19.24
C HIS A 291 4.85 0.44 17.94
N GLY A 292 5.96 0.87 17.32
CA GLY A 292 6.45 0.31 16.06
C GLY A 292 5.60 0.65 14.82
N GLN A 293 4.66 1.58 14.90
CA GLN A 293 3.82 2.05 13.80
C GLN A 293 4.16 3.49 13.42
N LEU A 294 3.95 3.89 12.17
CA LEU A 294 4.56 5.05 11.54
C LEU A 294 3.53 6.11 11.11
N ARG A 295 3.87 7.39 11.26
CA ARG A 295 3.09 8.54 10.76
C ARG A 295 3.37 8.81 9.28
N HIS A 296 2.42 9.51 8.62
CA HIS A 296 2.58 9.95 7.23
C HIS A 296 3.55 11.12 7.05
N ILE A 297 3.50 12.08 7.97
CA ILE A 297 4.24 13.36 7.93
C ILE A 297 4.96 13.60 9.25
N PRO A 298 6.02 14.45 9.25
CA PRO A 298 6.72 14.82 10.49
C PRO A 298 5.80 15.52 11.49
N GLY A 299 5.95 15.19 12.76
CA GLY A 299 5.50 15.79 13.99
C GLY A 299 4.24 16.62 14.00
N PHE A 300 4.41 17.92 14.10
CA PHE A 300 3.32 18.89 14.22
C PHE A 300 2.78 19.39 12.87
N MET A 301 3.25 18.83 11.77
CA MET A 301 2.75 19.18 10.44
C MET A 301 1.35 18.62 10.25
N ASP A 302 0.47 19.43 9.68
CA ASP A 302 -0.85 19.05 9.25
C ASP A 302 -0.90 19.11 7.72
N TRP A 303 -1.66 18.21 7.11
CA TRP A 303 -1.91 18.28 5.68
C TRP A 303 -2.71 19.53 5.34
N ASP A 304 -2.30 20.24 4.29
CA ASP A 304 -3.03 21.41 3.79
C ASP A 304 -4.43 21.03 3.32
N GLY A 305 -5.45 21.46 4.06
CA GLY A 305 -6.85 21.33 3.63
C GLY A 305 -7.36 19.90 3.61
N ASN A 306 -7.25 19.19 4.74
CA ASN A 306 -7.93 17.90 4.91
C ASN A 306 -9.39 17.96 4.43
N ALA A 307 -9.85 16.99 3.65
CA ALA A 307 -11.21 16.95 3.09
C ALA A 307 -12.27 16.63 4.17
N THR A 308 -11.89 15.98 5.24
CA THR A 308 -12.68 15.78 6.46
C THR A 308 -12.33 16.87 7.49
N GLU A 309 -13.04 16.95 8.60
CA GLU A 309 -12.69 17.86 9.69
C GLU A 309 -11.25 17.62 10.17
N LYS A 310 -10.58 18.69 10.65
CA LYS A 310 -9.24 18.60 11.22
C LYS A 310 -9.19 17.49 12.26
N ASN A 311 -8.47 16.45 11.94
CA ASN A 311 -8.26 15.30 12.81
C ASN A 311 -6.83 15.31 13.35
N GLU A 312 -6.49 16.30 14.15
CA GLU A 312 -5.17 16.40 14.77
C GLU A 312 -4.82 15.09 15.48
N GLY A 313 -3.76 14.39 14.99
CA GLY A 313 -3.33 13.11 15.51
C GLY A 313 -4.25 11.92 15.22
N ARG A 314 -5.23 12.05 14.32
CA ARG A 314 -6.17 10.97 13.97
C ARG A 314 -6.13 10.64 12.48
N TYR A 315 -6.48 9.39 12.15
CA TYR A 315 -6.57 8.86 10.81
C TYR A 315 -5.35 9.26 9.97
N GLN A 316 -5.57 9.87 8.79
CA GLN A 316 -4.48 10.28 7.89
C GLN A 316 -3.78 11.59 8.30
N SER A 317 -4.32 12.32 9.28
CA SER A 317 -3.75 13.56 9.82
C SER A 317 -3.00 13.32 11.14
N GLY A 318 -1.96 12.49 11.08
CA GLY A 318 -1.01 12.31 12.18
C GLY A 318 -1.20 11.06 13.03
N ALA A 319 -2.14 10.17 12.73
CA ALA A 319 -2.18 8.84 13.34
C ALA A 319 -1.02 7.96 12.87
N PHE A 320 -0.79 6.87 13.58
CA PHE A 320 0.28 5.92 13.32
C PHE A 320 -0.28 4.64 12.71
N TRP A 321 0.36 4.14 11.66
CA TRP A 321 -0.06 3.02 10.84
C TRP A 321 1.03 1.97 10.75
N ALA A 322 0.64 0.70 10.75
CA ALA A 322 1.61 -0.37 10.56
C ALA A 322 1.92 -0.64 9.07
N THR A 323 1.01 -0.30 8.19
CA THR A 323 1.12 -0.54 6.74
C THR A 323 2.50 -0.20 6.16
N PRO A 324 3.14 0.98 6.40
CA PRO A 324 4.42 1.36 5.80
C PRO A 324 5.65 0.80 6.53
N VAL A 325 5.46 0.11 7.66
CA VAL A 325 6.59 -0.26 8.55
C VAL A 325 7.63 -1.11 7.85
N GLY A 326 7.23 -1.98 6.92
CA GLY A 326 8.17 -2.80 6.15
C GLY A 326 9.18 -1.95 5.36
N TRP A 327 8.71 -0.92 4.67
CA TRP A 327 9.58 0.02 3.93
C TRP A 327 10.44 0.87 4.86
N PHE A 328 9.85 1.31 5.97
CA PHE A 328 10.54 2.11 6.97
C PHE A 328 11.71 1.36 7.60
N VAL A 329 11.49 0.14 8.09
CA VAL A 329 12.56 -0.65 8.71
C VAL A 329 13.61 -1.09 7.69
N PHE A 330 13.22 -1.32 6.42
CA PHE A 330 14.17 -1.57 5.35
C PHE A 330 15.11 -0.38 5.12
N ALA A 331 14.61 0.85 5.15
CA ALA A 331 15.43 2.04 5.05
C ALA A 331 16.28 2.27 6.31
N LEU A 332 15.67 2.18 7.50
CA LEU A 332 16.33 2.40 8.78
C LEU A 332 17.50 1.42 9.02
N ASP A 333 17.37 0.18 8.57
CA ASP A 333 18.39 -0.87 8.66
C ASP A 333 19.70 -0.55 7.90
N LEU A 334 19.69 0.44 7.03
CA LEU A 334 20.92 0.89 6.36
C LEU A 334 21.94 1.46 7.36
N ILE A 335 21.48 2.01 8.49
CA ILE A 335 22.33 2.70 9.47
C ILE A 335 22.14 2.20 10.91
N ASP A 336 21.00 1.57 11.23
CA ASP A 336 20.70 1.14 12.61
C ASP A 336 19.81 -0.12 12.61
N SER A 337 20.46 -1.28 12.56
CA SER A 337 19.77 -2.56 12.55
C SER A 337 19.07 -2.88 13.87
N ASP A 338 19.60 -2.44 15.00
CA ASP A 338 18.98 -2.68 16.31
C ASP A 338 17.68 -1.89 16.46
N LEU A 339 17.65 -0.65 15.96
CA LEU A 339 16.46 0.17 15.97
C LEU A 339 15.39 -0.36 15.01
N ALA A 340 15.79 -0.86 13.83
CA ALA A 340 14.89 -1.53 12.90
C ALA A 340 14.26 -2.79 13.52
N ASP A 341 15.05 -3.62 14.20
CA ASP A 341 14.56 -4.81 14.91
C ASP A 341 13.59 -4.47 16.03
N ARG A 342 13.94 -3.45 16.85
CA ARG A 342 13.08 -2.96 17.92
C ARG A 342 11.73 -2.48 17.37
N THR A 343 11.73 -1.78 16.25
CA THR A 343 10.48 -1.30 15.59
C THR A 343 9.54 -2.45 15.27
N VAL A 344 10.05 -3.53 14.66
CA VAL A 344 9.26 -4.72 14.33
C VAL A 344 8.75 -5.42 15.58
N ILE A 345 9.63 -5.61 16.58
CA ILE A 345 9.28 -6.27 17.84
C ILE A 345 8.19 -5.49 18.58
N ASP A 346 8.31 -4.18 18.67
CA ASP A 346 7.35 -3.31 19.38
C ASP A 346 5.99 -3.28 18.65
N MET A 347 5.97 -3.25 17.30
CA MET A 347 4.75 -3.39 16.51
C MET A 347 4.05 -4.73 16.81
N VAL A 348 4.78 -5.83 16.82
CA VAL A 348 4.21 -7.15 17.07
C VAL A 348 3.71 -7.28 18.50
N LYS A 349 4.44 -6.79 19.50
CA LYS A 349 3.96 -6.76 20.90
C LYS A 349 2.65 -5.97 21.03
N HIS A 350 2.56 -4.84 20.34
CA HIS A 350 1.32 -4.07 20.31
C HIS A 350 0.17 -4.88 19.69
N PHE A 351 0.41 -5.55 18.55
CA PHE A 351 -0.59 -6.40 17.91
C PHE A 351 -1.03 -7.58 18.78
N GLN A 352 -0.11 -8.21 19.50
CA GLN A 352 -0.43 -9.30 20.42
C GLN A 352 -1.40 -8.87 21.52
N LYS A 353 -1.38 -7.62 21.90
CA LYS A 353 -2.22 -7.05 22.95
C LYS A 353 -3.51 -6.41 22.45
N HIS A 354 -3.46 -5.71 21.30
CA HIS A 354 -4.54 -4.85 20.81
C HIS A 354 -5.09 -5.27 19.42
N GLY A 355 -4.48 -6.27 18.78
CA GLY A 355 -4.75 -6.66 17.40
C GLY A 355 -4.01 -5.78 16.39
N ALA A 356 -3.91 -6.24 15.14
CA ALA A 356 -3.41 -5.43 14.02
C ALA A 356 -4.49 -4.42 13.64
N ASN A 357 -4.31 -3.18 14.03
CA ASN A 357 -5.26 -2.09 13.83
C ASN A 357 -5.06 -1.42 12.47
N GLU A 358 -6.08 -0.79 11.91
CA GLU A 358 -5.92 0.08 10.75
C GLU A 358 -4.95 1.22 11.09
N TRP A 359 -5.23 1.93 12.17
CA TRP A 359 -4.36 2.97 12.74
C TRP A 359 -4.50 3.06 14.26
N ILE A 360 -3.53 3.72 14.89
CA ILE A 360 -3.54 4.00 16.33
C ILE A 360 -3.13 5.45 16.61
N ASN A 361 -3.50 5.93 17.79
CA ASN A 361 -2.92 7.12 18.41
C ASN A 361 -2.79 6.91 19.93
N VAL A 362 -2.51 7.98 20.69
CA VAL A 362 -2.35 7.88 22.15
C VAL A 362 -3.60 7.39 22.89
N ASP A 363 -4.80 7.60 22.33
CA ASP A 363 -6.08 7.32 22.97
C ASP A 363 -6.83 6.15 22.35
N GLU A 364 -6.52 5.76 21.10
CA GLU A 364 -7.36 4.88 20.30
C GLU A 364 -6.54 3.82 19.54
N CYS A 365 -7.13 2.63 19.44
CA CYS A 365 -6.73 1.55 18.52
C CYS A 365 -7.95 1.25 17.64
N VAL A 366 -7.89 1.56 16.35
CA VAL A 366 -9.06 1.58 15.47
C VAL A 366 -9.05 0.41 14.50
N LEU A 367 -10.20 -0.24 14.32
CA LEU A 367 -10.44 -1.36 13.41
C LEU A 367 -9.41 -2.49 13.52
N PRO A 368 -9.42 -3.25 14.62
CA PRO A 368 -8.54 -4.42 14.80
C PRO A 368 -8.84 -5.50 13.76
N GLY A 369 -7.83 -6.27 13.39
CA GLY A 369 -7.93 -7.30 12.36
C GLY A 369 -7.85 -6.71 10.94
N TYR A 370 -7.07 -5.65 10.76
CA TYR A 370 -6.84 -5.00 9.47
C TYR A 370 -5.76 -5.74 8.67
N THR A 371 -6.10 -6.16 7.45
CA THR A 371 -5.27 -7.07 6.64
C THR A 371 -3.95 -6.42 6.23
N ALA A 372 -3.98 -5.19 5.70
CA ALA A 372 -2.77 -4.50 5.23
C ALA A 372 -1.77 -4.25 6.35
N SER A 373 -2.24 -3.90 7.57
CA SER A 373 -1.37 -3.70 8.74
C SER A 373 -0.65 -4.97 9.18
N ALA A 374 -1.28 -6.14 9.02
CA ALA A 374 -0.67 -7.42 9.39
C ALA A 374 0.22 -8.00 8.29
N SER A 375 -0.08 -7.76 7.02
CA SER A 375 0.56 -8.43 5.88
C SER A 375 1.68 -7.61 5.25
N LEU A 376 1.43 -6.36 4.85
CA LEU A 376 2.39 -5.59 4.07
C LEU A 376 3.76 -5.40 4.75
N PRO A 377 3.86 -5.18 6.07
CA PRO A 377 5.17 -5.07 6.73
C PRO A 377 6.09 -6.28 6.49
N LEU A 378 5.51 -7.47 6.35
CA LEU A 378 6.28 -8.71 6.10
C LEU A 378 7.12 -8.64 4.84
N HIS A 379 6.66 -7.93 3.79
CA HIS A 379 7.40 -7.82 2.54
C HIS A 379 8.75 -7.11 2.76
N GLY A 380 8.73 -5.91 3.34
CA GLY A 380 9.95 -5.15 3.64
C GLY A 380 10.83 -5.80 4.71
N ILE A 381 10.23 -6.40 5.75
CA ILE A 381 10.96 -7.10 6.81
C ILE A 381 11.73 -8.29 6.23
N ARG A 382 11.12 -9.10 5.37
CA ARG A 382 11.81 -10.24 4.72
C ARG A 382 12.96 -9.78 3.83
N ALA A 383 12.79 -8.70 3.09
CA ALA A 383 13.86 -8.15 2.25
C ALA A 383 15.00 -7.56 3.10
N MET A 384 14.69 -6.89 4.20
CA MET A 384 15.69 -6.44 5.18
C MET A 384 16.53 -7.63 5.69
N LEU A 385 15.87 -8.70 6.12
CA LEU A 385 16.56 -9.90 6.59
C LEU A 385 17.39 -10.59 5.50
N ALA A 386 16.88 -10.67 4.27
CA ALA A 386 17.61 -11.22 3.13
C ALA A 386 18.86 -10.39 2.81
N ARG A 387 18.78 -9.06 2.84
CA ARG A 387 19.92 -8.16 2.64
C ARG A 387 21.03 -8.37 3.68
N ARG A 388 20.67 -8.62 4.95
CA ARG A 388 21.66 -8.90 6.02
C ARG A 388 22.40 -10.23 5.86
N GLN A 389 21.87 -11.15 5.05
CA GLN A 389 22.46 -12.47 4.79
C GLN A 389 23.32 -12.50 3.51
N ALA A 390 23.23 -11.48 2.65
CA ALA A 390 23.93 -11.37 1.39
C ALA A 390 25.32 -10.73 1.59
#